data_bca95050d1fc7819343ddce62dbe81da
#
_entry.id   bca95050d1fc7819343ddce62dbe81da
#
_cell.length_a   1.000
_cell.length_b   1.000
_cell.length_c   1.000
_cell.angle_alpha   90.00
_cell.angle_beta   90.00
_cell.angle_gamma   90.00
#
_symmetry.space_group_name_H-M   'P 1'
#
loop_
_entity.id
_entity.type
_entity.pdbx_description
1 polymer ?
#
loop_
_entity_poly.entity_id
_entity_poly.type
_entity_poly.pdbx_seq_one_letter_code
_entity_poly.pdbx_strand_id
1 'polypeptide(L)'
;MEMFGDSVANTKNFPSTTLETVMTVFPQNGLYKPQTDYVQDDTGIPILRIDAFYNGKVTNWNTLKRLICSETEIDRYLLKENDIVINRVNSIEYLGKCAHIVGLKEKTVFESNMMRFHIDEKKVNAVYVTEVLCTEDIYRQILRRAKKSVNQASINQEDVKSLEILVPPLSLQNQFAAFVERVDQQKQTVQQSLEKLELMKKALMQEYFG
;
A
#
# COMPACT_ATOMS: atom_id res chain seq x y z
N MET A 1 17.51 -5.74 -8.60
CA MET A 1 17.44 -7.22 -8.60
C MET A 1 18.69 -7.90 -8.02
N GLU A 2 19.88 -7.36 -8.16
CA GLU A 2 21.12 -8.03 -7.65
C GLU A 2 21.19 -8.16 -6.12
N MET A 3 20.53 -7.28 -5.36
CA MET A 3 20.61 -7.29 -3.88
C MET A 3 19.98 -8.55 -3.27
N PHE A 4 18.86 -9.03 -3.80
CA PHE A 4 18.15 -10.21 -3.28
C PHE A 4 18.27 -11.44 -4.18
N GLY A 5 18.83 -11.30 -5.39
CA GLY A 5 18.86 -12.36 -6.39
C GLY A 5 17.48 -12.60 -7.00
N ASP A 6 17.29 -13.78 -7.59
CA ASP A 6 16.00 -14.24 -8.08
C ASP A 6 15.14 -14.70 -6.90
N SER A 7 13.99 -14.05 -6.65
CA SER A 7 13.10 -14.38 -5.54
C SER A 7 12.43 -15.74 -5.70
N VAL A 8 12.15 -16.16 -6.94
CA VAL A 8 11.53 -17.45 -7.24
C VAL A 8 12.52 -18.59 -7.06
N ALA A 9 13.73 -18.44 -7.59
CA ALA A 9 14.79 -19.43 -7.46
C ALA A 9 15.52 -19.37 -6.10
N ASN A 10 15.31 -18.31 -5.31
CA ASN A 10 16.00 -18.05 -4.04
C ASN A 10 17.52 -18.31 -4.13
N THR A 11 18.15 -17.74 -5.13
CA THR A 11 19.56 -18.00 -5.46
C THR A 11 20.55 -17.65 -4.33
N LYS A 12 20.11 -16.85 -3.34
CA LYS A 12 20.90 -16.49 -2.15
C LYS A 12 20.55 -17.32 -0.91
N ASN A 13 19.66 -18.30 -1.03
CA ASN A 13 19.22 -19.19 0.05
C ASN A 13 18.72 -18.47 1.30
N PHE A 14 17.96 -17.38 1.14
CA PHE A 14 17.32 -16.71 2.26
C PHE A 14 16.21 -17.58 2.88
N PRO A 15 15.98 -17.49 4.21
CA PRO A 15 14.88 -18.19 4.84
C PRO A 15 13.54 -17.79 4.23
N SER A 16 12.68 -18.76 3.92
CA SER A 16 11.29 -18.56 3.54
C SER A 16 10.39 -18.78 4.75
N THR A 17 9.36 -17.95 4.89
CA THR A 17 8.35 -18.08 5.94
C THR A 17 7.01 -17.53 5.46
N THR A 18 5.93 -17.84 6.21
CA THR A 18 4.62 -17.25 5.95
C THR A 18 4.56 -15.82 6.52
N LEU A 19 3.80 -14.96 5.86
CA LEU A 19 3.63 -13.57 6.28
C LEU A 19 3.10 -13.46 7.74
N GLU A 20 2.28 -14.44 8.17
CA GLU A 20 1.77 -14.53 9.56
C GLU A 20 2.89 -14.49 10.61
N THR A 21 4.02 -15.15 10.36
CA THR A 21 5.12 -15.28 11.34
C THR A 21 5.84 -13.97 11.65
N VAL A 22 5.65 -12.99 10.78
CA VAL A 22 6.25 -11.65 10.91
C VAL A 22 5.20 -10.56 11.23
N MET A 23 3.95 -10.94 11.50
CA MET A 23 2.90 -10.01 11.92
C MET A 23 2.85 -9.85 13.43
N THR A 24 2.54 -8.61 13.88
CA THR A 24 2.15 -8.30 15.27
C THR A 24 0.65 -7.99 15.37
N VAL A 25 0.03 -7.55 14.27
CA VAL A 25 -1.43 -7.39 14.14
C VAL A 25 -1.86 -8.14 12.88
N PHE A 26 -2.77 -9.10 13.05
CA PHE A 26 -3.29 -9.91 11.95
C PHE A 26 -4.22 -9.12 11.02
N PRO A 27 -4.42 -9.59 9.78
CA PRO A 27 -5.28 -8.91 8.83
C PRO A 27 -6.69 -8.68 9.38
N GLN A 28 -7.12 -7.44 9.35
CA GLN A 28 -8.45 -6.99 9.76
C GLN A 28 -9.14 -6.32 8.59
N ASN A 29 -10.40 -6.70 8.29
CA ASN A 29 -11.21 -6.03 7.29
C ASN A 29 -11.55 -4.60 7.73
N GLY A 30 -11.62 -3.68 6.77
CA GLY A 30 -11.95 -2.29 7.03
C GLY A 30 -13.44 -2.02 7.26
N LEU A 31 -13.76 -0.75 7.40
CA LEU A 31 -15.09 -0.22 7.70
C LEU A 31 -15.97 -0.24 6.44
N TYR A 32 -17.18 -0.77 6.58
CA TYR A 32 -18.24 -0.58 5.61
C TYR A 32 -19.15 0.57 6.04
N LYS A 33 -19.39 1.52 5.13
CA LYS A 33 -20.34 2.62 5.32
C LYS A 33 -21.16 2.84 4.05
N PRO A 34 -22.46 3.11 4.15
CA PRO A 34 -23.28 3.48 3.01
C PRO A 34 -22.87 4.87 2.49
N GLN A 35 -23.22 5.15 1.24
CA GLN A 35 -22.87 6.41 0.57
C GLN A 35 -23.44 7.64 1.30
N THR A 36 -24.51 7.48 2.04
CA THR A 36 -25.16 8.56 2.84
C THR A 36 -24.29 9.08 3.97
N ASP A 37 -23.35 8.30 4.45
CA ASP A 37 -22.46 8.69 5.56
C ASP A 37 -21.24 9.51 5.06
N TYR A 38 -21.04 9.58 3.74
CA TYR A 38 -19.96 10.38 3.16
C TYR A 38 -20.31 11.86 3.13
N VAL A 39 -19.36 12.70 3.49
CA VAL A 39 -19.48 14.16 3.49
C VAL A 39 -18.59 14.79 2.41
N GLN A 40 -18.98 15.97 1.94
CA GLN A 40 -18.25 16.71 0.91
C GLN A 40 -17.34 17.80 1.48
N ASP A 41 -17.48 18.07 2.76
CA ASP A 41 -16.71 19.05 3.52
C ASP A 41 -15.63 18.40 4.40
N ASP A 42 -14.90 19.20 5.14
CA ASP A 42 -13.80 18.75 5.99
C ASP A 42 -14.24 18.24 7.39
N THR A 43 -15.55 18.05 7.62
CA THR A 43 -16.08 17.70 8.96
C THR A 43 -15.94 16.23 9.31
N GLY A 44 -15.83 15.33 8.32
CA GLY A 44 -15.73 13.88 8.55
C GLY A 44 -14.29 13.40 8.79
N ILE A 45 -14.16 12.10 9.01
CA ILE A 45 -12.88 11.39 9.10
C ILE A 45 -12.46 10.90 7.71
N PRO A 46 -11.21 11.11 7.27
CA PRO A 46 -10.72 10.56 6.02
C PRO A 46 -10.81 9.04 5.98
N ILE A 47 -11.18 8.49 4.84
CA ILE A 47 -11.20 7.05 4.60
C ILE A 47 -10.28 6.68 3.44
N LEU A 48 -9.29 5.84 3.72
CA LEU A 48 -8.45 5.25 2.69
C LEU A 48 -9.26 4.22 1.90
N ARG A 49 -9.25 4.33 0.58
CA ARG A 49 -10.00 3.49 -0.34
C ARG A 49 -9.07 2.81 -1.34
N ILE A 50 -9.59 1.77 -2.02
CA ILE A 50 -8.83 0.97 -3.00
C ILE A 50 -8.25 1.78 -4.17
N ASP A 51 -8.77 2.97 -4.44
CA ASP A 51 -8.36 3.89 -5.51
C ASP A 51 -7.32 4.94 -5.08
N ALA A 52 -6.99 4.99 -3.77
CA ALA A 52 -6.12 6.01 -3.20
C ALA A 52 -4.65 5.61 -3.10
N PHE A 53 -4.26 4.43 -3.56
CA PHE A 53 -2.87 3.98 -3.49
C PHE A 53 -2.44 3.12 -4.69
N TYR A 54 -1.17 3.23 -5.05
CA TYR A 54 -0.53 2.50 -6.16
C TYR A 54 0.92 2.20 -5.83
N ASN A 55 1.43 1.09 -6.35
CA ASN A 55 2.85 0.72 -6.24
C ASN A 55 3.39 0.84 -4.81
N GLY A 56 2.68 0.27 -3.85
CA GLY A 56 3.10 0.24 -2.46
C GLY A 56 2.90 1.53 -1.67
N LYS A 57 2.29 2.59 -2.25
CA LYS A 57 2.22 3.93 -1.63
C LYS A 57 0.85 4.57 -1.75
N VAL A 58 0.45 5.32 -0.74
CA VAL A 58 -0.71 6.21 -0.80
C VAL A 58 -0.34 7.41 -1.69
N THR A 59 -1.17 7.67 -2.70
CA THR A 59 -0.87 8.68 -3.73
C THR A 59 -1.03 10.11 -3.23
N ASN A 60 -2.09 10.36 -2.45
CA ASN A 60 -2.36 11.70 -1.90
C ASN A 60 -3.29 11.61 -0.68
N TRP A 61 -2.77 11.97 0.49
CA TRP A 61 -3.55 12.01 1.73
C TRP A 61 -4.59 13.14 1.76
N ASN A 62 -4.39 14.23 1.00
CA ASN A 62 -5.26 15.40 1.04
C ASN A 62 -6.53 15.23 0.20
N THR A 63 -6.62 14.22 -0.66
CA THR A 63 -7.76 13.99 -1.56
C THR A 63 -8.64 12.82 -1.15
N LEU A 64 -8.43 12.29 0.05
CA LEU A 64 -9.25 11.20 0.57
C LEU A 64 -10.69 11.68 0.77
N LYS A 65 -11.65 10.83 0.45
CA LYS A 65 -13.05 11.06 0.82
C LYS A 65 -13.17 11.04 2.34
N ARG A 66 -14.17 11.73 2.84
CA ARG A 66 -14.45 11.82 4.28
C ARG A 66 -15.83 11.25 4.59
N LEU A 67 -16.00 10.75 5.80
CA LEU A 67 -17.29 10.19 6.24
C LEU A 67 -17.49 10.39 7.75
N ILE A 68 -18.75 10.26 8.18
CA ILE A 68 -19.10 10.33 9.58
C ILE A 68 -18.85 8.96 10.25
N CYS A 69 -18.06 8.97 11.31
CA CYS A 69 -17.76 7.82 12.14
C CYS A 69 -18.12 8.08 13.60
N SER A 70 -18.54 7.04 14.29
CA SER A 70 -18.55 7.04 15.76
C SER A 70 -17.14 6.87 16.31
N GLU A 71 -16.89 7.27 17.55
CA GLU A 71 -15.58 7.06 18.21
C GLU A 71 -15.17 5.57 18.23
N THR A 72 -16.12 4.67 18.46
CA THR A 72 -15.87 3.22 18.45
C THR A 72 -15.45 2.69 17.07
N GLU A 73 -15.98 3.25 15.98
CA GLU A 73 -15.56 2.92 14.62
C GLU A 73 -14.17 3.48 14.34
N ILE A 74 -13.90 4.72 14.75
CA ILE A 74 -12.56 5.32 14.60
C ILE A 74 -11.53 4.44 15.32
N ASP A 75 -11.73 4.13 16.60
CA ASP A 75 -10.78 3.32 17.38
C ASP A 75 -10.53 1.94 16.76
N ARG A 76 -11.58 1.31 16.22
CA ARG A 76 -11.50 -0.02 15.63
C ARG A 76 -10.80 -0.04 14.29
N TYR A 77 -11.00 0.98 13.45
CA TYR A 77 -10.55 1.00 12.06
C TYR A 77 -9.46 2.05 11.79
N LEU A 78 -8.88 2.62 12.84
CA LEU A 78 -7.80 3.58 12.74
C LEU A 78 -6.57 2.97 12.07
N LEU A 79 -6.05 3.62 11.05
CA LEU A 79 -4.73 3.36 10.49
C LEU A 79 -3.65 3.92 11.41
N LYS A 80 -2.54 3.21 11.48
CA LYS A 80 -1.33 3.63 12.21
C LYS A 80 -0.15 3.70 11.27
N GLU A 81 0.85 4.49 11.62
CA GLU A 81 2.13 4.49 10.92
C GLU A 81 2.71 3.06 10.88
N ASN A 82 3.32 2.72 9.77
CA ASN A 82 3.85 1.39 9.46
C ASN A 82 2.83 0.26 9.32
N ASP A 83 1.52 0.56 9.33
CA ASP A 83 0.54 -0.43 8.87
C ASP A 83 0.74 -0.73 7.38
N ILE A 84 0.35 -1.92 6.96
CA ILE A 84 0.25 -2.29 5.55
C ILE A 84 -1.22 -2.58 5.24
N VAL A 85 -1.72 -1.97 4.17
CA VAL A 85 -3.07 -2.26 3.64
C VAL A 85 -2.97 -3.08 2.38
N ILE A 86 -3.95 -3.97 2.16
CA ILE A 86 -4.03 -4.82 0.98
C ILE A 86 -5.47 -4.95 0.49
N ASN A 87 -5.70 -4.83 -0.81
CA ASN A 87 -7.01 -5.03 -1.41
C ASN A 87 -7.45 -6.47 -1.31
N ARG A 88 -8.59 -6.71 -0.66
CA ARG A 88 -9.18 -8.05 -0.48
C ARG A 88 -10.32 -8.37 -1.45
N VAL A 89 -10.97 -7.37 -1.99
CA VAL A 89 -12.04 -7.49 -2.99
C VAL A 89 -11.82 -6.45 -4.07
N ASN A 90 -11.63 -6.89 -5.31
CA ASN A 90 -11.48 -6.01 -6.47
C ASN A 90 -11.65 -6.82 -7.78
N SER A 91 -11.58 -6.14 -8.93
CA SER A 91 -11.28 -6.85 -10.18
C SER A 91 -9.92 -7.56 -10.06
N ILE A 92 -9.74 -8.59 -10.86
CA ILE A 92 -8.60 -9.51 -10.70
C ILE A 92 -7.25 -8.79 -10.80
N GLU A 93 -7.15 -7.76 -11.65
CA GLU A 93 -5.91 -6.99 -11.90
C GLU A 93 -5.46 -6.17 -10.69
N TYR A 94 -6.40 -5.82 -9.79
CA TYR A 94 -6.13 -5.00 -8.61
C TYR A 94 -6.24 -5.77 -7.29
N LEU A 95 -6.55 -7.07 -7.36
CA LEU A 95 -6.59 -7.92 -6.19
C LEU A 95 -5.19 -8.05 -5.58
N GLY A 96 -5.08 -7.87 -4.27
CA GLY A 96 -3.79 -7.93 -3.57
C GLY A 96 -2.92 -6.68 -3.72
N LYS A 97 -3.35 -5.66 -4.46
CA LYS A 97 -2.67 -4.36 -4.46
C LYS A 97 -2.54 -3.84 -3.03
N CYS A 98 -1.36 -3.40 -2.63
CA CYS A 98 -1.05 -3.01 -1.25
C CYS A 98 -0.39 -1.64 -1.16
N ALA A 99 -0.33 -1.10 0.06
CA ALA A 99 0.45 0.10 0.37
C ALA A 99 0.94 0.09 1.82
N HIS A 100 2.14 0.63 2.01
CA HIS A 100 2.70 1.01 3.30
C HIS A 100 2.14 2.35 3.75
N ILE A 101 1.65 2.40 4.99
CA ILE A 101 1.05 3.60 5.56
C ILE A 101 2.11 4.44 6.25
N VAL A 102 2.42 5.57 5.63
CA VAL A 102 3.38 6.56 6.16
C VAL A 102 2.86 7.97 5.90
N GLY A 103 3.22 8.88 6.80
CA GLY A 103 2.89 10.30 6.67
C GLY A 103 1.42 10.61 6.94
N LEU A 104 0.78 9.88 7.83
CA LEU A 104 -0.56 10.18 8.33
C LEU A 104 -0.62 11.59 8.89
N LYS A 105 -1.54 12.41 8.40
CA LYS A 105 -1.72 13.81 8.86
C LYS A 105 -2.79 13.95 9.91
N GLU A 106 -3.76 13.05 9.91
CA GLU A 106 -4.89 13.04 10.83
C GLU A 106 -5.40 11.61 11.01
N LYS A 107 -6.30 11.40 11.98
CA LYS A 107 -6.99 10.12 12.17
C LYS A 107 -7.65 9.70 10.88
N THR A 108 -7.27 8.56 10.33
CA THR A 108 -7.76 8.03 9.06
C THR A 108 -8.21 6.59 9.24
N VAL A 109 -9.37 6.25 8.71
CA VAL A 109 -9.88 4.87 8.69
C VAL A 109 -9.71 4.26 7.29
N PHE A 110 -10.01 2.98 7.10
CA PHE A 110 -9.91 2.29 5.81
C PHE A 110 -11.16 1.48 5.47
N GLU A 111 -11.47 1.38 4.17
CA GLU A 111 -12.72 0.77 3.71
C GLU A 111 -12.70 -0.77 3.72
N SER A 112 -13.90 -1.38 3.72
CA SER A 112 -14.12 -2.83 3.87
C SER A 112 -13.57 -3.69 2.73
N ASN A 113 -13.27 -3.12 1.56
CA ASN A 113 -12.65 -3.84 0.44
C ASN A 113 -11.14 -4.06 0.63
N MET A 114 -10.61 -3.61 1.75
CA MET A 114 -9.21 -3.79 2.15
C MET A 114 -9.10 -4.53 3.47
N MET A 115 -7.91 -5.05 3.72
CA MET A 115 -7.45 -5.48 5.04
C MET A 115 -6.24 -4.63 5.45
N ARG A 116 -6.12 -4.37 6.74
CA ARG A 116 -4.96 -3.77 7.38
C ARG A 116 -4.28 -4.79 8.27
N PHE A 117 -2.96 -4.83 8.28
CA PHE A 117 -2.15 -5.60 9.21
C PHE A 117 -0.89 -4.82 9.62
N HIS A 118 -0.23 -5.26 10.67
CA HIS A 118 1.02 -4.65 11.14
C HIS A 118 2.09 -5.73 11.31
N ILE A 119 3.31 -5.42 10.92
CA ILE A 119 4.44 -6.35 10.99
C ILE A 119 5.29 -6.12 12.25
N ASP A 120 6.10 -7.10 12.59
CA ASP A 120 7.13 -6.99 13.62
C ASP A 120 8.38 -6.32 13.05
N GLU A 121 8.52 -5.02 13.28
CA GLU A 121 9.65 -4.22 12.77
C GLU A 121 11.01 -4.67 13.33
N LYS A 122 11.03 -5.54 14.37
CA LYS A 122 12.24 -6.17 14.86
C LYS A 122 12.71 -7.34 14.00
N LYS A 123 11.82 -7.90 13.19
CA LYS A 123 12.08 -9.04 12.30
C LYS A 123 12.20 -8.62 10.84
N VAL A 124 11.33 -7.71 10.39
CA VAL A 124 11.23 -7.31 9.00
C VAL A 124 10.98 -5.80 8.86
N ASN A 125 11.44 -5.22 7.77
CA ASN A 125 11.23 -3.81 7.43
C ASN A 125 9.94 -3.63 6.62
N ALA A 126 9.10 -2.63 6.96
CA ALA A 126 7.80 -2.42 6.33
C ALA A 126 7.91 -2.05 4.83
N VAL A 127 8.91 -1.26 4.45
CA VAL A 127 9.16 -0.94 3.04
C VAL A 127 9.54 -2.21 2.28
N TYR A 128 10.44 -3.03 2.84
CA TYR A 128 10.83 -4.31 2.23
C TYR A 128 9.63 -5.23 2.01
N VAL A 129 8.82 -5.45 3.05
CA VAL A 129 7.63 -6.32 2.97
C VAL A 129 6.65 -5.79 1.94
N THR A 130 6.40 -4.48 1.89
CA THR A 130 5.48 -3.88 0.92
C THR A 130 6.00 -4.05 -0.52
N GLU A 131 7.28 -3.83 -0.76
CA GLU A 131 7.88 -4.06 -2.09
C GLU A 131 7.79 -5.54 -2.50
N VAL A 132 8.02 -6.47 -1.57
CA VAL A 132 7.81 -7.91 -1.82
C VAL A 132 6.36 -8.21 -2.18
N LEU A 133 5.39 -7.63 -1.46
CA LEU A 133 3.97 -7.80 -1.73
C LEU A 133 3.54 -7.23 -3.10
N CYS A 134 4.27 -6.27 -3.64
CA CYS A 134 4.05 -5.72 -4.99
C CYS A 134 4.68 -6.56 -6.12
N THR A 135 5.35 -7.68 -5.81
CA THR A 135 5.99 -8.52 -6.82
C THR A 135 5.01 -9.42 -7.56
N GLU A 136 5.38 -9.79 -8.78
CA GLU A 136 4.63 -10.76 -9.59
C GLU A 136 4.52 -12.14 -8.91
N ASP A 137 5.51 -12.54 -8.13
CA ASP A 137 5.49 -13.82 -7.40
C ASP A 137 4.37 -13.84 -6.34
N ILE A 138 4.27 -12.79 -5.53
CA ILE A 138 3.17 -12.67 -4.55
C ILE A 138 1.83 -12.56 -5.27
N TYR A 139 1.74 -11.82 -6.38
CA TYR A 139 0.52 -11.75 -7.16
C TYR A 139 0.06 -13.14 -7.65
N ARG A 140 0.99 -13.98 -8.14
CA ARG A 140 0.69 -15.39 -8.50
C ARG A 140 0.21 -16.21 -7.30
N GLN A 141 0.80 -16.00 -6.12
CA GLN A 141 0.35 -16.65 -4.90
C GLN A 141 -1.09 -16.24 -4.54
N ILE A 142 -1.42 -14.95 -4.66
CA ILE A 142 -2.77 -14.39 -4.44
C ILE A 142 -3.76 -15.01 -5.44
N LEU A 143 -3.42 -15.06 -6.73
CA LEU A 143 -4.30 -15.61 -7.76
C LEU A 143 -4.67 -17.09 -7.53
N ARG A 144 -3.75 -17.88 -6.98
CA ARG A 144 -3.99 -19.30 -6.62
C ARG A 144 -4.97 -19.46 -5.47
N ARG A 145 -5.07 -18.48 -4.56
CA ARG A 145 -5.95 -18.48 -3.39
C ARG A 145 -7.28 -17.79 -3.65
N ALA A 146 -7.33 -16.93 -4.66
CA ALA A 146 -8.47 -16.05 -4.93
C ALA A 146 -9.75 -16.82 -5.27
N LYS A 147 -10.84 -16.44 -4.61
CA LYS A 147 -12.20 -16.83 -5.00
C LYS A 147 -12.69 -15.88 -6.09
N LYS A 148 -12.90 -16.42 -7.29
CA LYS A 148 -13.32 -15.63 -8.46
C LYS A 148 -14.86 -15.64 -8.58
N SER A 149 -15.43 -14.49 -8.92
CA SER A 149 -16.81 -14.31 -9.37
C SER A 149 -16.82 -13.58 -10.72
N VAL A 150 -18.01 -13.31 -11.29
CA VAL A 150 -18.13 -12.79 -12.68
C VAL A 150 -17.28 -11.52 -12.91
N ASN A 151 -17.32 -10.55 -11.99
CA ASN A 151 -16.64 -9.24 -12.17
C ASN A 151 -15.64 -8.92 -11.05
N GLN A 152 -15.48 -9.79 -10.08
CA GLN A 152 -14.65 -9.55 -8.90
C GLN A 152 -13.93 -10.82 -8.48
N ALA A 153 -12.84 -10.62 -7.75
CA ALA A 153 -12.17 -11.69 -7.03
C ALA A 153 -11.96 -11.25 -5.58
N SER A 154 -11.82 -12.22 -4.70
CA SER A 154 -11.60 -11.94 -3.27
C SER A 154 -10.61 -12.89 -2.65
N ILE A 155 -9.90 -12.39 -1.65
CA ILE A 155 -9.06 -13.15 -0.72
C ILE A 155 -9.55 -12.88 0.71
N ASN A 156 -9.30 -13.83 1.59
CA ASN A 156 -9.63 -13.72 3.02
C ASN A 156 -8.37 -13.50 3.87
N GLN A 157 -8.53 -13.41 5.18
CA GLN A 157 -7.44 -13.16 6.11
C GLN A 157 -6.41 -14.30 6.12
N GLU A 158 -6.86 -15.54 6.05
CA GLU A 158 -5.98 -16.72 6.01
C GLU A 158 -5.17 -16.78 4.70
N ASP A 159 -5.76 -16.35 3.58
CA ASP A 159 -5.05 -16.26 2.31
C ASP A 159 -3.86 -15.29 2.41
N VAL A 160 -4.05 -14.12 3.08
CA VAL A 160 -2.97 -13.14 3.30
C VAL A 160 -1.93 -13.67 4.27
N LYS A 161 -2.34 -14.26 5.39
CA LYS A 161 -1.45 -14.85 6.41
C LYS A 161 -0.54 -15.92 5.81
N SER A 162 -1.06 -16.74 4.90
CA SER A 162 -0.37 -17.85 4.26
C SER A 162 0.55 -17.46 3.09
N LEU A 163 0.66 -16.19 2.73
CA LEU A 163 1.61 -15.75 1.70
C LEU A 163 3.04 -16.04 2.12
N GLU A 164 3.80 -16.69 1.24
CA GLU A 164 5.20 -17.02 1.49
C GLU A 164 6.10 -15.88 1.03
N ILE A 165 6.99 -15.45 1.93
CA ILE A 165 7.96 -14.39 1.68
C ILE A 165 9.36 -14.86 2.06
N LEU A 166 10.37 -14.36 1.36
CA LEU A 166 11.77 -14.50 1.79
C LEU A 166 12.09 -13.45 2.86
N VAL A 167 12.86 -13.85 3.88
CA VAL A 167 13.26 -12.95 4.98
C VAL A 167 14.79 -12.88 5.05
N PRO A 168 15.42 -12.01 4.23
CA PRO A 168 16.84 -11.70 4.34
C PRO A 168 17.17 -11.09 5.70
N PRO A 169 18.46 -11.04 6.09
CA PRO A 169 18.87 -10.33 7.30
C PRO A 169 18.30 -8.90 7.35
N LEU A 170 17.82 -8.45 8.51
CA LEU A 170 17.18 -7.15 8.69
C LEU A 170 18.08 -5.98 8.22
N SER A 171 19.40 -6.10 8.40
CA SER A 171 20.36 -5.11 7.90
C SER A 171 20.31 -4.94 6.38
N LEU A 172 20.13 -6.04 5.63
CA LEU A 172 20.00 -6.00 4.17
C LEU A 172 18.65 -5.42 3.75
N GLN A 173 17.57 -5.76 4.47
CA GLN A 173 16.24 -5.15 4.25
C GLN A 173 16.28 -3.62 4.47
N ASN A 174 16.96 -3.15 5.52
CA ASN A 174 17.11 -1.72 5.80
C ASN A 174 17.95 -0.99 4.73
N GLN A 175 19.00 -1.62 4.21
CA GLN A 175 19.75 -1.07 3.07
C GLN A 175 18.88 -0.93 1.82
N PHE A 176 18.04 -1.92 1.56
CA PHE A 176 17.09 -1.88 0.45
C PHE A 176 16.04 -0.78 0.64
N ALA A 177 15.45 -0.66 1.84
CA ALA A 177 14.49 0.39 2.16
C ALA A 177 15.11 1.79 1.93
N ALA A 178 16.32 2.04 2.41
CA ALA A 178 17.03 3.30 2.18
C ALA A 178 17.33 3.55 0.69
N PHE A 179 17.55 2.50 -0.11
CA PHE A 179 17.70 2.62 -1.56
C PHE A 179 16.36 3.02 -2.23
N VAL A 180 15.24 2.35 -1.87
CA VAL A 180 13.90 2.67 -2.38
C VAL A 180 13.55 4.12 -2.08
N GLU A 181 13.73 4.57 -0.83
CA GLU A 181 13.47 5.96 -0.42
C GLU A 181 14.26 6.98 -1.25
N ARG A 182 15.55 6.72 -1.50
CA ARG A 182 16.37 7.60 -2.36
C ARG A 182 15.86 7.65 -3.79
N VAL A 183 15.49 6.51 -4.35
CA VAL A 183 14.91 6.46 -5.72
C VAL A 183 13.61 7.26 -5.79
N ASP A 184 12.76 7.18 -4.76
CA ASP A 184 11.52 7.93 -4.71
C ASP A 184 11.74 9.44 -4.59
N GLN A 185 12.68 9.86 -3.75
CA GLN A 185 13.08 11.27 -3.65
C GLN A 185 13.60 11.80 -4.99
N GLN A 186 14.41 11.02 -5.70
CA GLN A 186 14.89 11.39 -7.03
C GLN A 186 13.74 11.51 -8.04
N LYS A 187 12.80 10.55 -8.05
CA LYS A 187 11.60 10.61 -8.91
C LYS A 187 10.78 11.86 -8.64
N GLN A 188 10.54 12.21 -7.37
CA GLN A 188 9.81 13.42 -6.99
C GLN A 188 10.53 14.69 -7.47
N THR A 189 11.85 14.78 -7.30
CA THR A 189 12.65 15.93 -7.74
C THR A 189 12.60 16.08 -9.26
N VAL A 190 12.70 15.00 -10.00
CA VAL A 190 12.60 15.01 -11.48
C VAL A 190 11.21 15.43 -11.92
N GLN A 191 10.15 14.91 -11.27
CA GLN A 191 8.77 15.28 -11.57
C GLN A 191 8.51 16.78 -11.35
N GLN A 192 8.95 17.33 -10.23
CA GLN A 192 8.83 18.77 -9.93
C GLN A 192 9.60 19.62 -10.96
N SER A 193 10.77 19.16 -11.39
CA SER A 193 11.56 19.85 -12.41
C SER A 193 10.85 19.84 -13.78
N LEU A 194 10.23 18.72 -14.13
CA LEU A 194 9.43 18.58 -15.36
C LEU A 194 8.25 19.54 -15.36
N GLU A 195 7.46 19.57 -14.27
CA GLU A 195 6.31 20.46 -14.12
C GLU A 195 6.72 21.93 -14.22
N LYS A 196 7.85 22.30 -13.64
CA LYS A 196 8.40 23.66 -13.74
C LYS A 196 8.78 24.01 -15.18
N LEU A 197 9.42 23.09 -15.90
CA LEU A 197 9.79 23.28 -17.31
C LEU A 197 8.55 23.41 -18.21
N GLU A 198 7.50 22.63 -17.95
CA GLU A 198 6.22 22.72 -18.67
C GLU A 198 5.53 24.07 -18.45
N LEU A 199 5.53 24.57 -17.21
CA LEU A 199 5.02 25.90 -16.88
C LEU A 199 5.81 27.01 -17.58
N MET A 200 7.15 26.92 -17.59
CA MET A 200 8.02 27.88 -18.30
C MET A 200 7.76 27.85 -19.80
N LYS A 201 7.65 26.64 -20.40
CA LYS A 201 7.30 26.50 -21.82
C LYS A 201 5.97 27.15 -22.14
N LYS A 202 4.94 26.91 -21.31
CA LYS A 202 3.61 27.50 -21.49
C LYS A 202 3.64 29.04 -21.41
N ALA A 203 4.39 29.60 -20.48
CA ALA A 203 4.56 31.05 -20.35
C ALA A 203 5.24 31.67 -21.57
N LEU A 204 6.32 31.05 -22.06
CA LEU A 204 7.03 31.50 -23.27
C LEU A 204 6.13 31.40 -24.51
N MET A 205 5.37 30.30 -24.65
CA MET A 205 4.43 30.17 -25.79
C MET A 205 3.36 31.27 -25.78
N GLN A 206 2.90 31.66 -24.59
CA GLN A 206 1.91 32.72 -24.42
C GLN A 206 2.52 34.12 -24.69
N GLU A 207 3.80 34.33 -24.34
CA GLU A 207 4.51 35.58 -24.59
C GLU A 207 4.82 35.80 -26.08
N TYR A 208 5.19 34.74 -26.83
CA TYR A 208 5.64 34.85 -28.22
C TYR A 208 4.55 34.58 -29.28
N PHE A 209 3.47 33.91 -28.91
CA PHE A 209 2.41 33.47 -29.85
C PHE A 209 0.98 33.77 -29.40
N GLY A 210 0.80 34.33 -28.21
CA GLY A 210 -0.52 34.78 -27.69
C GLY A 210 -0.68 36.24 -27.87
#